data_8f783963c533ad5d16c51a3be45627cb
#
_entry.id   8f783963c533ad5d16c51a3be45627cb
#
_cell.length_a   1.000
_cell.length_b   1.000
_cell.length_c   1.000
_cell.angle_alpha   90.00
_cell.angle_beta   90.00
_cell.angle_gamma   90.00
#
_symmetry.space_group_name_H-M   'P 1'
#
loop_
_entity.id
_entity.type
_entity.pdbx_description
1 polymer ?
#
loop_
_entity_poly.entity_id
_entity_poly.type
_entity_poly.pdbx_seq_one_letter_code
_entity_poly.pdbx_strand_id
1 'polypeptide(L)'
;YVLFEKQWHRENGKRFNTCRIPKHNTVCYEETRALYPEVDFAGFEPVHEAATFYVPQSEEEIRAMYEDLVKYGYIAPETTFEAFGSIFDKARFESPVEWTKTQRQLSYFIHQAFSRFNRKNLWIKGECCFRIGGKKPHKASLVTGFAWIKRAGWMDRYDTRLKAICDRFNQ
;
A
#
# COMPACT_ATOMS: atom_id res chain seq x y z
N TYR A 1 10.87 -13.91 10.87
CA TYR A 1 12.21 -13.99 10.28
C TYR A 1 13.30 -14.09 11.37
N VAL A 2 13.34 -13.14 12.30
CA VAL A 2 14.31 -13.15 13.43
C VAL A 2 14.15 -14.40 14.32
N LEU A 3 12.92 -14.89 14.48
CA LEU A 3 12.65 -16.11 15.26
C LEU A 3 13.12 -17.36 14.52
N PHE A 4 12.87 -17.44 13.20
CA PHE A 4 13.35 -18.52 12.34
C PHE A 4 14.87 -18.57 12.31
N GLU A 5 15.54 -17.44 12.13
CA GLU A 5 17.01 -17.35 12.14
C GLU A 5 17.59 -17.84 13.46
N LYS A 6 16.98 -17.45 14.60
CA LYS A 6 17.41 -17.90 15.93
C LYS A 6 17.20 -19.40 16.15
N GLN A 7 16.08 -19.95 15.68
CA GLN A 7 15.78 -21.37 15.82
C GLN A 7 16.69 -22.21 14.94
N TRP A 8 16.87 -21.80 13.68
CA TRP A 8 17.75 -22.48 12.74
C TRP A 8 19.22 -22.48 13.20
N HIS A 9 19.73 -21.36 13.73
CA HIS A 9 21.06 -21.29 14.31
C HIS A 9 21.24 -22.20 15.51
N ARG A 10 20.21 -22.36 16.32
CA ARG A 10 20.23 -23.25 17.47
C ARG A 10 20.34 -24.72 17.05
N GLU A 11 19.66 -25.09 15.97
CA GLU A 11 19.60 -26.47 15.48
C GLU A 11 20.78 -26.85 14.58
N ASN A 12 21.33 -25.91 13.80
CA ASN A 12 22.31 -26.19 12.76
C ASN A 12 23.71 -25.63 13.03
N GLY A 13 23.93 -24.86 14.11
CA GLY A 13 25.24 -24.36 14.54
C GLY A 13 26.01 -23.48 13.52
N LYS A 14 25.41 -23.11 12.40
CA LYS A 14 26.03 -22.32 11.34
C LYS A 14 25.54 -20.87 11.40
N ARG A 15 26.47 -19.91 11.33
CA ARG A 15 26.09 -18.53 11.08
C ARG A 15 25.57 -18.40 9.64
N PHE A 16 24.32 -17.97 9.50
CA PHE A 16 23.88 -17.41 8.23
C PHE A 16 24.82 -16.23 7.94
N ASN A 17 25.61 -16.34 6.91
CA ASN A 17 26.21 -15.16 6.32
C ASN A 17 25.02 -14.28 5.92
N THR A 18 24.96 -13.08 6.47
CA THR A 18 23.85 -12.14 6.30
C THR A 18 23.69 -11.79 4.83
N CYS A 19 23.11 -12.70 4.07
CA CYS A 19 22.45 -12.32 2.84
C CYS A 19 21.43 -11.27 3.27
N ARG A 20 21.57 -10.06 2.80
CA ARG A 20 20.58 -8.99 2.97
C ARG A 20 19.31 -9.41 2.28
N ILE A 21 18.56 -10.32 2.88
CA ILE A 21 17.23 -10.68 2.40
C ILE A 21 16.37 -9.45 2.69
N PRO A 22 15.78 -8.85 1.69
CA PRO A 22 14.90 -7.70 1.89
C PRO A 22 13.79 -8.11 2.85
N LYS A 23 13.63 -7.39 3.94
CA LYS A 23 12.77 -7.73 5.09
C LYS A 23 11.27 -7.92 4.78
N HIS A 24 10.82 -7.81 3.54
CA HIS A 24 9.40 -7.83 3.14
C HIS A 24 9.19 -8.30 1.70
N ASN A 25 9.91 -9.31 1.23
CA ASN A 25 9.69 -9.78 -0.13
C ASN A 25 9.00 -11.15 -0.12
N THR A 26 7.75 -11.19 -0.57
CA THR A 26 6.96 -12.41 -0.72
C THR A 26 7.65 -13.44 -1.62
N VAL A 27 8.37 -12.95 -2.65
CA VAL A 27 9.17 -13.79 -3.55
C VAL A 27 10.23 -14.58 -2.78
N CYS A 28 10.92 -13.94 -1.82
CA CYS A 28 11.91 -14.64 -1.00
C CYS A 28 11.31 -15.72 -0.10
N TYR A 29 10.05 -15.57 0.34
CA TYR A 29 9.38 -16.60 1.14
C TYR A 29 9.08 -17.84 0.30
N GLU A 30 8.51 -17.67 -0.88
CA GLU A 30 8.18 -18.77 -1.81
C GLU A 30 9.45 -19.49 -2.30
N GLU A 31 10.49 -18.74 -2.65
CA GLU A 31 11.79 -19.29 -3.02
C GLU A 31 12.44 -20.05 -1.86
N THR A 32 12.37 -19.51 -0.65
CA THR A 32 12.90 -20.17 0.56
C THR A 32 12.13 -21.44 0.87
N ARG A 33 10.80 -21.43 0.75
CA ARG A 33 9.96 -22.60 0.94
C ARG A 33 10.25 -23.71 -0.09
N ALA A 34 10.51 -23.32 -1.35
CA ALA A 34 10.87 -24.26 -2.40
C ALA A 34 12.25 -24.90 -2.18
N LEU A 35 13.19 -24.16 -1.59
CA LEU A 35 14.55 -24.64 -1.29
C LEU A 35 14.62 -25.53 -0.04
N TYR A 36 13.67 -25.42 0.87
CA TYR A 36 13.66 -26.14 2.14
C TYR A 36 12.28 -26.79 2.41
N PRO A 37 11.88 -27.78 1.57
CA PRO A 37 10.55 -28.41 1.65
C PRO A 37 10.31 -29.15 2.97
N GLU A 38 11.37 -29.55 3.68
CA GLU A 38 11.31 -30.23 4.98
C GLU A 38 11.03 -29.31 6.17
N VAL A 39 11.07 -27.99 5.96
CA VAL A 39 10.83 -27.03 7.04
C VAL A 39 9.33 -26.70 7.11
N ASP A 40 8.75 -26.87 8.30
CA ASP A 40 7.38 -26.42 8.55
C ASP A 40 7.34 -24.88 8.63
N PHE A 41 6.77 -24.26 7.60
CA PHE A 41 6.58 -22.83 7.50
C PHE A 41 5.21 -22.35 8.01
N ALA A 42 4.36 -23.21 8.56
CA ALA A 42 2.97 -22.86 8.93
C ALA A 42 2.88 -21.69 9.92
N GLY A 43 3.89 -21.50 10.77
CA GLY A 43 3.97 -20.35 11.67
C GLY A 43 4.66 -19.11 11.07
N PHE A 44 5.17 -19.20 9.85
CA PHE A 44 5.96 -18.17 9.18
C PHE A 44 5.33 -17.69 7.87
N GLU A 45 4.13 -18.15 7.55
CA GLU A 45 3.42 -17.62 6.40
C GLU A 45 3.39 -16.10 6.52
N PRO A 46 3.84 -15.39 5.46
CA PRO A 46 3.69 -13.95 5.46
C PRO A 46 2.20 -13.71 5.65
N VAL A 47 1.84 -13.16 6.78
CA VAL A 47 0.50 -12.61 6.95
C VAL A 47 0.43 -11.53 5.88
N HIS A 48 -0.11 -11.86 4.71
CA HIS A 48 -0.63 -10.91 3.76
C HIS A 48 -1.80 -10.25 4.47
N GLU A 49 -1.47 -9.41 5.45
CA GLU A 49 -2.40 -8.41 5.87
C GLU A 49 -2.67 -7.63 4.61
N ALA A 50 -3.82 -7.86 3.99
CA ALA A 50 -4.34 -6.95 3.00
C ALA A 50 -4.21 -5.58 3.66
N ALA A 51 -3.19 -4.83 3.22
CA ALA A 51 -2.81 -3.61 3.91
C ALA A 51 -3.79 -2.55 3.45
N THR A 52 -4.99 -2.57 4.04
CA THR A 52 -6.05 -1.59 3.80
C THR A 52 -5.82 -0.33 4.62
N PHE A 53 -6.38 0.78 4.16
CA PHE A 53 -6.30 2.04 4.90
C PHE A 53 -7.31 2.03 6.03
N TYR A 54 -6.91 2.54 7.18
CA TYR A 54 -7.83 2.94 8.22
C TYR A 54 -8.22 4.40 8.03
N VAL A 55 -9.52 4.68 8.08
CA VAL A 55 -10.08 6.03 8.07
C VAL A 55 -11.25 6.09 9.04
N PRO A 56 -11.41 7.16 9.82
CA PRO A 56 -12.53 7.33 10.74
C PRO A 56 -13.79 7.90 10.07
N GLN A 57 -13.72 8.23 8.79
CA GLN A 57 -14.78 8.86 8.01
C GLN A 57 -15.98 7.92 7.82
N SER A 58 -17.15 8.53 7.73
CA SER A 58 -18.41 7.82 7.44
C SER A 58 -18.44 7.30 5.99
N GLU A 59 -19.38 6.40 5.72
CA GLU A 59 -19.58 5.88 4.36
C GLU A 59 -19.96 7.00 3.38
N GLU A 60 -20.73 8.01 3.82
CA GLU A 60 -21.12 9.15 3.02
C GLU A 60 -19.91 10.00 2.61
N GLU A 61 -18.98 10.22 3.52
CA GLU A 61 -17.74 10.97 3.25
C GLU A 61 -16.82 10.20 2.29
N ILE A 62 -16.71 8.89 2.45
CA ILE A 62 -15.99 8.00 1.53
C ILE A 62 -16.63 8.03 0.16
N ARG A 63 -17.97 7.99 0.09
CA ARG A 63 -18.74 8.05 -1.18
C ARG A 63 -18.53 9.39 -1.88
N ALA A 64 -18.59 10.51 -1.18
CA ALA A 64 -18.33 11.82 -1.74
C ALA A 64 -16.91 11.93 -2.32
N MET A 65 -15.91 11.38 -1.63
CA MET A 65 -14.54 11.32 -2.15
C MET A 65 -14.46 10.45 -3.41
N TYR A 66 -15.08 9.27 -3.42
CA TYR A 66 -15.14 8.40 -4.57
C TYR A 66 -15.77 9.08 -5.80
N GLU A 67 -16.93 9.71 -5.63
CA GLU A 67 -17.63 10.41 -6.71
C GLU A 67 -16.79 11.52 -7.34
N ASP A 68 -16.08 12.29 -6.52
CA ASP A 68 -15.16 13.32 -7.02
C ASP A 68 -13.95 12.71 -7.74
N LEU A 69 -13.38 11.62 -7.23
CA LEU A 69 -12.25 10.95 -7.89
C LEU A 69 -12.64 10.38 -9.25
N VAL A 70 -13.84 9.79 -9.40
CA VAL A 70 -14.40 9.34 -10.68
C VAL A 70 -14.67 10.52 -11.59
N LYS A 71 -15.40 11.53 -11.10
CA LYS A 71 -15.79 12.73 -11.85
C LYS A 71 -14.60 13.45 -12.48
N TYR A 72 -13.49 13.52 -11.77
CA TYR A 72 -12.28 14.17 -12.26
C TYR A 72 -11.27 13.20 -12.90
N GLY A 73 -11.66 11.95 -13.06
CA GLY A 73 -10.91 10.93 -13.75
C GLY A 73 -9.57 10.60 -13.07
N TYR A 74 -9.54 10.53 -11.74
CA TYR A 74 -8.38 10.03 -10.99
C TYR A 74 -8.41 8.50 -10.85
N ILE A 75 -9.60 7.92 -10.78
CA ILE A 75 -9.81 6.48 -10.80
C ILE A 75 -10.62 6.08 -12.03
N ALA A 76 -10.49 4.83 -12.44
CA ALA A 76 -11.18 4.32 -13.62
C ALA A 76 -12.70 4.35 -13.41
N PRO A 77 -13.50 4.77 -14.43
CA PRO A 77 -14.94 4.88 -14.30
C PRO A 77 -15.63 3.54 -14.06
N GLU A 78 -14.97 2.43 -14.38
CA GLU A 78 -15.44 1.07 -14.13
C GLU A 78 -15.30 0.65 -12.66
N THR A 79 -14.52 1.39 -11.86
CA THR A 79 -14.38 1.12 -10.42
C THR A 79 -15.72 1.40 -9.74
N THR A 80 -16.30 0.38 -9.11
CA THR A 80 -17.52 0.57 -8.33
C THR A 80 -17.23 1.19 -6.97
N PHE A 81 -18.25 1.75 -6.31
CA PHE A 81 -18.10 2.27 -4.95
C PHE A 81 -17.72 1.17 -3.96
N GLU A 82 -18.26 -0.03 -4.13
CA GLU A 82 -17.95 -1.21 -3.31
C GLU A 82 -16.47 -1.58 -3.42
N ALA A 83 -15.93 -1.60 -4.64
CA ALA A 83 -14.50 -1.86 -4.88
C ALA A 83 -13.62 -0.77 -4.27
N PHE A 84 -14.01 0.52 -4.40
CA PHE A 84 -13.30 1.62 -3.76
C PHE A 84 -13.41 1.56 -2.24
N GLY A 85 -14.59 1.30 -1.70
CA GLY A 85 -14.85 1.18 -0.25
C GLY A 85 -14.08 0.02 0.38
N SER A 86 -13.84 -1.07 -0.38
CA SER A 86 -13.13 -2.25 0.11
C SER A 86 -11.68 -1.95 0.52
N ILE A 87 -11.02 -0.91 -0.02
CA ILE A 87 -9.66 -0.53 0.40
C ILE A 87 -9.59 -0.03 1.85
N PHE A 88 -10.72 0.22 2.50
CA PHE A 88 -10.83 0.63 3.89
C PHE A 88 -11.26 -0.51 4.83
N ASP A 89 -11.64 -1.65 4.29
CA ASP A 89 -12.08 -2.80 5.05
C ASP A 89 -11.29 -4.06 4.65
N LYS A 90 -10.47 -4.55 5.58
CA LYS A 90 -9.63 -5.74 5.36
C LYS A 90 -10.47 -6.99 5.04
N ALA A 91 -11.66 -7.13 5.66
CA ALA A 91 -12.51 -8.29 5.46
C ALA A 91 -13.22 -8.29 4.11
N ARG A 92 -13.37 -7.10 3.50
CA ARG A 92 -14.07 -6.89 2.22
C ARG A 92 -13.15 -6.59 1.05
N PHE A 93 -11.83 -6.50 1.29
CA PHE A 93 -10.89 -6.17 0.23
C PHE A 93 -10.86 -7.27 -0.84
N GLU A 94 -11.42 -6.97 -2.01
CA GLU A 94 -11.53 -7.91 -3.13
C GLU A 94 -10.53 -7.58 -4.24
N SER A 95 -10.40 -6.31 -4.60
CA SER A 95 -9.58 -5.88 -5.72
C SER A 95 -9.00 -4.48 -5.51
N PRO A 96 -7.81 -4.23 -6.04
CA PRO A 96 -7.23 -2.90 -6.00
C PRO A 96 -7.92 -1.95 -6.97
N VAL A 97 -7.92 -0.68 -6.61
CA VAL A 97 -8.49 0.44 -7.40
C VAL A 97 -7.54 0.83 -8.54
N GLU A 98 -8.04 0.94 -9.75
CA GLU A 98 -7.25 1.42 -10.89
C GLU A 98 -7.13 2.94 -10.88
N TRP A 99 -5.90 3.42 -10.70
CA TRP A 99 -5.55 4.84 -10.75
C TRP A 99 -5.16 5.25 -12.15
N THR A 100 -5.84 6.22 -12.74
CA THR A 100 -5.69 6.61 -14.15
C THR A 100 -4.64 7.70 -14.39
N LYS A 101 -4.16 8.33 -13.33
CA LYS A 101 -3.18 9.42 -13.43
C LYS A 101 -1.75 8.92 -13.12
N THR A 102 -0.84 9.86 -13.00
CA THR A 102 0.58 9.54 -12.75
C THR A 102 0.79 8.96 -11.35
N GLN A 103 1.86 8.20 -11.21
CA GLN A 103 2.29 7.65 -9.92
C GLN A 103 2.60 8.74 -8.88
N ARG A 104 3.10 9.91 -9.31
CA ARG A 104 3.32 11.05 -8.40
C ARG A 104 2.01 11.59 -7.86
N GLN A 105 0.98 11.69 -8.68
CA GLN A 105 -0.36 12.11 -8.23
C GLN A 105 -0.95 11.07 -7.26
N LEU A 106 -0.77 9.77 -7.52
CA LEU A 106 -1.15 8.72 -6.57
C LEU A 106 -0.40 8.87 -5.24
N SER A 107 0.91 9.11 -5.28
CA SER A 107 1.70 9.33 -4.06
C SER A 107 1.20 10.55 -3.27
N TYR A 108 0.87 11.63 -3.97
CA TYR A 108 0.30 12.83 -3.37
C TYR A 108 -1.05 12.55 -2.73
N PHE A 109 -1.95 11.87 -3.44
CA PHE A 109 -3.27 11.46 -2.94
C PHE A 109 -3.17 10.62 -1.66
N ILE A 110 -2.39 9.53 -1.72
CA ILE A 110 -2.20 8.63 -0.58
C ILE A 110 -1.72 9.40 0.66
N HIS A 111 -0.78 10.32 0.46
CA HIS A 111 -0.28 11.11 1.58
C HIS A 111 -1.32 12.09 2.11
N GLN A 112 -1.95 12.86 1.23
CA GLN A 112 -2.91 13.89 1.64
C GLN A 112 -4.16 13.28 2.29
N ALA A 113 -4.70 12.20 1.72
CA ALA A 113 -5.93 11.60 2.22
C ALA A 113 -5.70 10.75 3.49
N PHE A 114 -4.58 10.02 3.58
CA PHE A 114 -4.47 8.92 4.54
C PHE A 114 -3.34 9.02 5.55
N SER A 115 -2.35 9.91 5.38
CA SER A 115 -1.15 9.94 6.25
C SER A 115 -1.48 10.28 7.71
N ARG A 116 -2.54 11.04 7.95
CA ARG A 116 -3.00 11.41 9.30
C ARG A 116 -3.35 10.18 10.13
N PHE A 117 -4.00 9.19 9.51
CA PHE A 117 -4.53 8.00 10.18
C PHE A 117 -3.67 6.76 9.99
N ASN A 118 -2.78 6.75 8.99
CA ASN A 118 -2.01 5.59 8.57
C ASN A 118 -0.50 5.85 8.60
N ARG A 119 0.06 6.28 9.73
CA ARG A 119 1.49 6.59 9.86
C ARG A 119 2.40 5.40 9.57
N LYS A 120 1.99 4.20 10.02
CA LYS A 120 2.72 2.96 9.74
C LYS A 120 2.23 2.36 8.42
N ASN A 121 3.17 1.88 7.62
CA ASN A 121 2.89 1.13 6.38
C ASN A 121 2.08 1.87 5.30
N LEU A 122 1.97 3.21 5.36
CA LEU A 122 1.20 4.02 4.39
C LEU A 122 1.47 3.62 2.93
N TRP A 123 2.73 3.50 2.56
CA TRP A 123 3.15 3.21 1.19
C TRP A 123 2.97 1.73 0.80
N ILE A 124 3.03 0.82 1.77
CA ILE A 124 2.69 -0.60 1.55
C ILE A 124 1.19 -0.72 1.25
N LYS A 125 0.35 0.00 1.99
CA LYS A 125 -1.09 0.07 1.73
C LYS A 125 -1.37 0.62 0.34
N GLY A 126 -0.70 1.70 -0.05
CA GLY A 126 -0.81 2.24 -1.41
C GLY A 126 -0.41 1.24 -2.49
N GLU A 127 0.66 0.50 -2.28
CA GLU A 127 1.10 -0.58 -3.18
C GLU A 127 0.08 -1.72 -3.30
N CYS A 128 -0.61 -2.05 -2.21
CA CYS A 128 -1.62 -3.11 -2.20
C CYS A 128 -2.95 -2.65 -2.81
N CYS A 129 -3.43 -1.47 -2.42
CA CYS A 129 -4.77 -0.99 -2.73
C CYS A 129 -4.93 -0.38 -4.13
N PHE A 130 -3.83 -0.04 -4.82
CA PHE A 130 -3.92 0.64 -6.12
C PHE A 130 -3.19 -0.11 -7.24
N ARG A 131 -3.63 0.18 -8.48
CA ARG A 131 -2.96 -0.20 -9.73
C ARG A 131 -2.83 1.04 -10.62
N ILE A 132 -1.85 1.02 -11.52
CA ILE A 132 -1.65 2.05 -12.55
C ILE A 132 -1.39 1.32 -13.87
N GLY A 133 -2.34 1.42 -14.80
CA GLY A 133 -2.28 0.64 -16.05
C GLY A 133 -2.25 -0.86 -15.79
N GLY A 134 -3.03 -1.34 -14.84
CA GLY A 134 -3.11 -2.74 -14.41
C GLY A 134 -1.89 -3.22 -13.60
N LYS A 135 -0.85 -2.38 -13.40
CA LYS A 135 0.38 -2.77 -12.71
C LYS A 135 0.41 -2.30 -11.27
N LYS A 136 0.95 -3.12 -10.38
CA LYS A 136 1.18 -2.79 -8.99
C LYS A 136 2.21 -1.66 -8.88
N PRO A 137 1.89 -0.49 -8.25
CA PRO A 137 2.86 0.56 -8.04
C PRO A 137 3.90 0.09 -7.01
N HIS A 138 5.17 0.36 -7.26
CA HIS A 138 6.23 -0.04 -6.33
C HIS A 138 6.32 0.94 -5.16
N LYS A 139 6.36 0.44 -3.91
CA LYS A 139 6.47 1.23 -2.68
C LYS A 139 7.57 2.29 -2.76
N ALA A 140 8.79 1.91 -3.19
CA ALA A 140 9.92 2.85 -3.28
C ALA A 140 9.64 4.01 -4.23
N SER A 141 8.94 3.74 -5.34
CA SER A 141 8.57 4.77 -6.31
C SER A 141 7.48 5.71 -5.77
N LEU A 142 6.54 5.20 -4.96
CA LEU A 142 5.55 6.04 -4.27
C LEU A 142 6.25 6.98 -3.27
N VAL A 143 7.16 6.46 -2.45
CA VAL A 143 7.98 7.26 -1.52
C VAL A 143 8.75 8.35 -2.25
N THR A 144 9.45 7.98 -3.33
CA THR A 144 10.29 8.91 -4.11
C THR A 144 9.42 9.98 -4.80
N GLY A 145 8.28 9.58 -5.35
CA GLY A 145 7.32 10.50 -5.98
C GLY A 145 6.84 11.58 -5.01
N PHE A 146 6.46 11.17 -3.80
CA PHE A 146 6.06 12.11 -2.76
C PHE A 146 7.21 12.99 -2.26
N ALA A 147 8.38 12.39 -2.01
CA ALA A 147 9.56 13.13 -1.56
C ALA A 147 9.98 14.24 -2.55
N TRP A 148 9.80 13.98 -3.86
CA TRP A 148 10.04 14.97 -4.90
C TRP A 148 9.09 16.17 -4.78
N ILE A 149 7.76 15.93 -4.61
CA ILE A 149 6.75 16.98 -4.45
C ILE A 149 7.07 17.84 -3.21
N LYS A 150 7.38 17.18 -2.09
CA LYS A 150 7.72 17.84 -0.82
C LYS A 150 8.97 18.71 -0.96
N ARG A 151 10.05 18.18 -1.58
CA ARG A 151 11.31 18.89 -1.79
C ARG A 151 11.15 20.11 -2.69
N ALA A 152 10.28 20.01 -3.71
CA ALA A 152 9.97 21.13 -4.60
C ALA A 152 9.08 22.21 -3.95
N GLY A 153 8.63 22.03 -2.71
CA GLY A 153 7.74 22.97 -2.04
C GLY A 153 6.35 23.08 -2.67
N TRP A 154 5.87 22.00 -3.31
CA TRP A 154 4.64 22.01 -4.10
C TRP A 154 3.43 21.39 -3.37
N MET A 155 3.53 21.15 -2.07
CA MET A 155 2.49 20.48 -1.30
C MET A 155 1.10 21.12 -1.47
N ASP A 156 1.02 22.45 -1.56
CA ASP A 156 -0.27 23.15 -1.67
C ASP A 156 -0.71 23.44 -3.10
N ARG A 157 0.17 23.29 -4.09
CA ARG A 157 -0.10 23.68 -5.48
C ARG A 157 0.15 22.60 -6.53
N TYR A 158 0.58 21.40 -6.11
CA TYR A 158 0.92 20.31 -7.04
C TYR A 158 -0.29 19.85 -7.86
N ASP A 159 -1.41 19.61 -7.16
CA ASP A 159 -2.70 19.31 -7.76
C ASP A 159 -3.78 19.91 -6.85
N THR A 160 -4.19 21.13 -7.14
CA THR A 160 -5.13 21.90 -6.29
C THR A 160 -6.50 21.24 -6.21
N ARG A 161 -6.92 20.55 -7.28
CA ARG A 161 -8.20 19.83 -7.31
C ARG A 161 -8.14 18.61 -6.41
N LEU A 162 -7.11 17.80 -6.55
CA LEU A 162 -6.91 16.62 -5.72
C LEU A 162 -6.73 17.01 -4.24
N LYS A 163 -6.03 18.12 -3.99
CA LYS A 163 -5.93 18.69 -2.64
C LYS A 163 -7.30 19.03 -2.07
N ALA A 164 -8.14 19.73 -2.82
CA ALA A 164 -9.47 20.11 -2.35
C ALA A 164 -10.36 18.89 -2.02
N ILE A 165 -10.24 17.79 -2.79
CA ILE A 165 -10.92 16.52 -2.49
C ILE A 165 -10.41 15.96 -1.15
N CYS A 166 -9.10 15.88 -0.97
CA CYS A 166 -8.50 15.36 0.25
C CYS A 166 -8.78 16.23 1.49
N ASP A 167 -8.74 17.56 1.34
CA ASP A 167 -9.02 18.49 2.44
C ASP A 167 -10.46 18.34 2.93
N ARG A 168 -11.42 18.16 2.03
CA ARG A 168 -12.83 17.92 2.35
C ARG A 168 -13.03 16.59 3.08
N PHE A 169 -12.34 15.56 2.63
CA PHE A 169 -12.35 14.24 3.25
C PHE A 169 -11.76 14.24 4.68
N ASN A 170 -10.85 15.16 4.99
CA ASN A 170 -10.14 15.22 6.27
C ASN A 170 -10.74 16.24 7.26
N GLN A 171 -11.87 16.89 6.96
CA GLN A 171 -12.59 17.81 7.87
C GLN A 171 -13.32 17.04 8.94
#